data_49c85fb1b24a9c9717266c53df1ee1f0
#
_entry.id   49c85fb1b24a9c9717266c53df1ee1f0
#
_cell.length_a   1.000
_cell.length_b   1.000
_cell.length_c   1.000
_cell.angle_alpha   90.00
_cell.angle_beta   90.00
_cell.angle_gamma   90.00
#
_symmetry.space_group_name_H-M   'P 1'
#
loop_
_entity.id
_entity.type
_entity.pdbx_description
1 polymer ?
#
loop_
_entity_poly.entity_id
_entity_poly.type
_entity_poly.pdbx_seq_one_letter_code
_entity_poly.pdbx_strand_id
1 'polypeptide(L)'
;MIKLDDVSFKYQNDKVDAIKNINLDFEKGKVYLLCGKSGCGKTSIIRTINRLIPNFYKGALYGKCEIYGENIEDISMYELSKKVGTVFQNPRSQFYNIDTTSELVFNLENQGVDKKTICKNLENVIAKFKIDHLLDKDIFNLSGGEKQLIACASLAVSNPDIIVMDEPSSNLDKCAIKKLSEIIKYWKKQNKTIIIAEHRIYYLMDLIDEVIFLENGEVKKTYSAISFKNIDESDYGALGLRTRNITMCKENKNKIAVGKNFISIENYFFSHYKDKQILNIKKCVIPKNHTIAIIGNNGSGKTTFSRCLCGLERKFNGKTVIDGKTHTNKEMLKKSFLVMQDVNHQLFTESVNEEIRISTDKIDDNKINEILDKFNLKSKFDSHPMTLSGGEKQRLAIITALVSKREILIFDEPTSGLDRDNMLEFSDFVKELSDDVTKIIVTHDYELILETCDYVIHLEDGKIKDSYFLNDKGNEKLKDYFCDNQI
;
A
#
# COMPACT_ATOMS: atom_id res chain seq x y z
N MET A 1 -26.57 6.44 -13.79
CA MET A 1 -26.79 5.43 -12.74
C MET A 1 -26.49 6.01 -11.35
N ILE A 2 -25.32 6.62 -11.16
CA ILE A 2 -25.00 7.41 -9.96
C ILE A 2 -24.77 8.84 -10.42
N LYS A 3 -25.36 9.82 -9.74
CA LYS A 3 -25.16 11.23 -10.04
C LYS A 3 -24.75 11.98 -8.78
N LEU A 4 -23.66 12.72 -8.87
CA LEU A 4 -23.25 13.71 -7.90
C LEU A 4 -23.56 15.09 -8.49
N ASP A 5 -24.37 15.90 -7.80
CA ASP A 5 -24.83 17.20 -8.26
C ASP A 5 -24.44 18.26 -7.21
N ASP A 6 -23.45 19.07 -7.58
CA ASP A 6 -22.84 20.14 -6.77
C ASP A 6 -22.41 19.67 -5.36
N VAL A 7 -21.85 18.46 -5.27
CA VAL A 7 -21.50 17.86 -3.98
C VAL A 7 -20.24 18.50 -3.43
N SER A 8 -20.35 19.03 -2.21
CA SER A 8 -19.23 19.56 -1.41
C SER A 8 -19.27 18.96 -0.01
N PHE A 9 -18.09 18.64 0.55
CA PHE A 9 -18.01 18.10 1.90
C PHE A 9 -16.79 18.60 2.65
N LYS A 10 -17.02 18.97 3.91
CA LYS A 10 -15.99 19.38 4.86
C LYS A 10 -16.06 18.53 6.12
N TYR A 11 -14.95 17.87 6.50
CA TYR A 11 -14.88 17.14 7.76
C TYR A 11 -14.97 18.10 8.96
N GLN A 12 -15.54 17.61 10.06
CA GLN A 12 -15.87 18.45 11.23
C GLN A 12 -14.66 19.21 11.80
N ASN A 13 -13.47 18.61 11.76
CA ASN A 13 -12.25 19.18 12.34
C ASN A 13 -11.33 19.83 11.31
N ASP A 14 -11.69 19.83 10.04
CA ASP A 14 -10.86 20.38 8.97
C ASP A 14 -11.20 21.84 8.70
N LYS A 15 -10.20 22.61 8.29
CA LYS A 15 -10.39 24.01 7.89
C LYS A 15 -10.79 24.15 6.42
N VAL A 16 -10.49 23.14 5.60
CA VAL A 16 -10.68 23.14 4.14
C VAL A 16 -11.66 22.05 3.76
N ASP A 17 -12.44 22.29 2.69
CA ASP A 17 -13.33 21.28 2.13
C ASP A 17 -12.52 20.14 1.50
N ALA A 18 -12.92 18.91 1.79
CA ALA A 18 -12.29 17.71 1.23
C ALA A 18 -12.70 17.47 -0.23
N ILE A 19 -13.92 17.85 -0.59
CA ILE A 19 -14.44 17.89 -1.97
C ILE A 19 -15.29 19.15 -2.15
N LYS A 20 -15.27 19.72 -3.37
CA LYS A 20 -15.91 21.00 -3.70
C LYS A 20 -16.58 20.92 -5.05
N ASN A 21 -17.87 21.27 -5.09
CA ASN A 21 -18.66 21.40 -6.30
C ASN A 21 -18.49 20.23 -7.28
N ILE A 22 -18.52 19.00 -6.73
CA ILE A 22 -18.34 17.79 -7.52
C ILE A 22 -19.61 17.55 -8.34
N ASN A 23 -19.44 17.55 -9.66
CA ASN A 23 -20.47 17.22 -10.64
C ASN A 23 -19.99 16.03 -11.45
N LEU A 24 -20.56 14.83 -11.21
CA LEU A 24 -20.13 13.57 -11.86
C LEU A 24 -21.35 12.70 -12.15
N ASP A 25 -21.35 12.12 -13.34
CA ASP A 25 -22.32 11.11 -13.76
C ASP A 25 -21.60 9.79 -14.05
N PHE A 26 -21.97 8.73 -13.30
CA PHE A 26 -21.44 7.40 -13.52
C PHE A 26 -22.48 6.53 -14.22
N GLU A 27 -22.17 6.12 -15.43
CA GLU A 27 -23.02 5.25 -16.24
C GLU A 27 -22.94 3.79 -15.82
N LYS A 28 -23.97 3.02 -16.11
CA LYS A 28 -24.02 1.59 -15.79
C LYS A 28 -22.98 0.80 -16.59
N GLY A 29 -22.30 -0.13 -15.92
CA GLY A 29 -21.39 -1.10 -16.56
C GLY A 29 -20.02 -0.55 -16.95
N LYS A 30 -19.71 0.72 -16.61
CA LYS A 30 -18.40 1.32 -16.83
C LYS A 30 -17.49 1.18 -15.62
N VAL A 31 -16.19 1.20 -15.88
CA VAL A 31 -15.11 1.24 -14.87
C VAL A 31 -14.50 2.64 -14.86
N TYR A 32 -14.60 3.29 -13.73
CA TYR A 32 -14.10 4.64 -13.50
C TYR A 32 -12.87 4.61 -12.59
N LEU A 33 -11.83 5.32 -12.97
CA LEU A 33 -10.66 5.56 -12.16
C LEU A 33 -10.69 6.97 -11.59
N LEU A 34 -10.70 7.11 -10.27
CA LEU A 34 -10.45 8.38 -9.57
C LEU A 34 -8.94 8.46 -9.29
N CYS A 35 -8.26 9.43 -9.86
CA CYS A 35 -6.83 9.63 -9.67
C CYS A 35 -6.49 11.07 -9.30
N GLY A 36 -5.27 11.29 -8.79
CA GLY A 36 -4.77 12.56 -8.29
C GLY A 36 -3.93 12.37 -7.04
N LYS A 37 -3.32 13.44 -6.55
CA LYS A 37 -2.43 13.41 -5.37
C LYS A 37 -3.16 12.93 -4.10
N SER A 38 -2.40 12.54 -3.10
CA SER A 38 -2.94 12.21 -1.77
C SER A 38 -3.69 13.42 -1.19
N GLY A 39 -4.86 13.18 -0.59
CA GLY A 39 -5.70 14.25 -0.05
C GLY A 39 -6.53 15.04 -1.06
N CYS A 40 -6.51 14.71 -2.37
CA CYS A 40 -7.29 15.43 -3.38
C CYS A 40 -8.80 15.11 -3.39
N GLY A 41 -9.30 14.27 -2.47
CA GLY A 41 -10.75 14.01 -2.33
C GLY A 41 -11.26 12.67 -2.87
N LYS A 42 -10.40 11.77 -3.42
CA LYS A 42 -10.81 10.46 -3.96
C LYS A 42 -11.64 9.62 -2.98
N THR A 43 -11.08 9.39 -1.79
CA THR A 43 -11.74 8.65 -0.70
C THR A 43 -13.04 9.31 -0.26
N SER A 44 -13.10 10.66 -0.26
CA SER A 44 -14.32 11.40 0.13
C SER A 44 -15.43 11.19 -0.88
N ILE A 45 -15.13 11.13 -2.19
CA ILE A 45 -16.12 10.79 -3.22
C ILE A 45 -16.66 9.37 -3.00
N ILE A 46 -15.77 8.37 -2.76
CA ILE A 46 -16.19 7.00 -2.47
C ILE A 46 -17.07 6.95 -1.21
N ARG A 47 -16.67 7.65 -0.15
CA ARG A 47 -17.45 7.75 1.10
C ARG A 47 -18.78 8.45 0.95
N THR A 48 -18.93 9.34 -0.02
CA THR A 48 -20.22 9.94 -0.36
C THR A 48 -21.14 8.92 -1.04
N ILE A 49 -20.61 8.16 -2.03
CA ILE A 49 -21.38 7.16 -2.78
C ILE A 49 -21.87 6.02 -1.89
N ASN A 50 -21.07 5.56 -0.93
CA ASN A 50 -21.47 4.51 0.02
C ASN A 50 -22.11 5.06 1.31
N ARG A 51 -22.35 6.38 1.36
CA ARG A 51 -23.02 7.10 2.47
C ARG A 51 -22.31 6.98 3.82
N LEU A 52 -21.03 6.67 3.86
CA LEU A 52 -20.24 6.80 5.08
C LEU A 52 -20.05 8.27 5.47
N ILE A 53 -20.12 9.19 4.50
CA ILE A 53 -20.30 10.63 4.68
C ILE A 53 -21.78 10.96 4.49
N PRO A 54 -22.43 11.69 5.40
CA PRO A 54 -21.93 12.20 6.68
C PRO A 54 -22.22 11.28 7.85
N ASN A 55 -22.73 10.06 7.66
CA ASN A 55 -23.27 9.22 8.71
C ASN A 55 -22.20 8.73 9.70
N PHE A 56 -21.09 8.23 9.18
CA PHE A 56 -19.96 7.73 9.99
C PHE A 56 -18.87 8.80 10.15
N TYR A 57 -18.49 9.44 9.04
CA TYR A 57 -17.55 10.55 9.05
C TYR A 57 -18.32 11.88 9.13
N LYS A 58 -18.30 12.49 10.32
CA LYS A 58 -19.04 13.72 10.59
C LYS A 58 -18.47 14.91 9.84
N GLY A 59 -19.36 15.77 9.35
CA GLY A 59 -19.01 16.98 8.64
C GLY A 59 -20.22 17.65 8.00
N ALA A 60 -19.96 18.71 7.23
CA ALA A 60 -20.99 19.44 6.49
C ALA A 60 -21.00 18.94 5.04
N LEU A 61 -22.10 18.33 4.62
CA LEU A 61 -22.36 17.87 3.25
C LEU A 61 -23.35 18.83 2.58
N TYR A 62 -23.06 19.23 1.35
CA TYR A 62 -23.90 20.03 0.49
C TYR A 62 -24.06 19.34 -0.86
N GLY A 63 -25.09 19.73 -1.62
CA GLY A 63 -25.41 19.10 -2.91
C GLY A 63 -26.20 17.82 -2.76
N LYS A 64 -26.27 17.02 -3.83
CA LYS A 64 -27.06 15.78 -3.87
C LYS A 64 -26.25 14.63 -4.46
N CYS A 65 -26.42 13.45 -3.88
CA CYS A 65 -25.96 12.19 -4.47
C CYS A 65 -27.20 11.32 -4.76
N GLU A 66 -27.34 10.91 -6.01
CA GLU A 66 -28.46 10.06 -6.44
C GLU A 66 -27.96 8.72 -6.96
N ILE A 67 -28.68 7.65 -6.64
CA ILE A 67 -28.43 6.30 -7.15
C ILE A 67 -29.75 5.82 -7.78
N TYR A 68 -29.74 5.50 -9.09
CA TYR A 68 -30.94 5.16 -9.88
C TYR A 68 -32.02 6.26 -9.86
N GLY A 69 -31.63 7.54 -9.70
CA GLY A 69 -32.56 8.68 -9.64
C GLY A 69 -33.21 8.89 -8.26
N GLU A 70 -32.81 8.13 -7.25
CA GLU A 70 -33.25 8.24 -5.87
C GLU A 70 -32.16 8.90 -5.04
N ASN A 71 -32.50 9.94 -4.25
CA ASN A 71 -31.52 10.59 -3.39
C ASN A 71 -31.01 9.60 -2.34
N ILE A 72 -29.68 9.48 -2.21
CA ILE A 72 -29.05 8.55 -1.28
C ILE A 72 -29.44 8.78 0.18
N GLU A 73 -29.84 10.00 0.54
CA GLU A 73 -30.32 10.33 1.89
C GLU A 73 -31.66 9.68 2.21
N ASP A 74 -32.50 9.43 1.20
CA ASP A 74 -33.81 8.80 1.35
C ASP A 74 -33.71 7.26 1.37
N ILE A 75 -32.59 6.69 0.90
CA ILE A 75 -32.35 5.24 0.90
C ILE A 75 -31.85 4.81 2.28
N SER A 76 -32.43 3.81 2.92
CA SER A 76 -31.87 3.26 4.18
C SER A 76 -30.47 2.67 3.95
N MET A 77 -29.59 2.69 4.97
CA MET A 77 -28.25 2.08 4.86
C MET A 77 -28.32 0.60 4.49
N TYR A 78 -29.35 -0.11 4.96
CA TYR A 78 -29.61 -1.50 4.64
C TYR A 78 -29.91 -1.70 3.14
N GLU A 79 -30.80 -0.91 2.55
CA GLU A 79 -31.10 -0.99 1.12
C GLU A 79 -29.94 -0.52 0.26
N LEU A 80 -29.18 0.49 0.72
CA LEU A 80 -27.99 0.95 0.03
C LEU A 80 -26.91 -0.14 -0.02
N SER A 81 -26.72 -0.89 1.06
CA SER A 81 -25.72 -1.98 1.12
C SER A 81 -26.00 -3.13 0.14
N LYS A 82 -27.26 -3.27 -0.34
CA LYS A 82 -27.59 -4.21 -1.42
C LYS A 82 -27.20 -3.69 -2.80
N LYS A 83 -27.23 -2.35 -2.98
CA LYS A 83 -26.93 -1.69 -4.26
C LYS A 83 -25.43 -1.41 -4.42
N VAL A 84 -24.75 -1.02 -3.34
CA VAL A 84 -23.34 -0.55 -3.32
C VAL A 84 -22.49 -1.44 -2.43
N GLY A 85 -21.53 -2.11 -3.02
CA GLY A 85 -20.49 -2.86 -2.31
C GLY A 85 -19.20 -2.06 -2.23
N THR A 86 -18.50 -2.13 -1.10
CA THR A 86 -17.26 -1.36 -0.87
C THR A 86 -16.10 -2.29 -0.57
N VAL A 87 -14.95 -2.05 -1.20
CA VAL A 87 -13.65 -2.60 -0.82
C VAL A 87 -12.81 -1.48 -0.22
N PHE A 88 -12.46 -1.60 1.06
CA PHE A 88 -11.69 -0.59 1.77
C PHE A 88 -10.18 -0.76 1.54
N GLN A 89 -9.43 0.31 1.71
CA GLN A 89 -7.96 0.33 1.64
C GLN A 89 -7.32 -0.70 2.60
N ASN A 90 -7.85 -0.80 3.82
CA ASN A 90 -7.45 -1.82 4.77
C ASN A 90 -8.54 -2.89 4.89
N PRO A 91 -8.35 -4.08 4.31
CA PRO A 91 -9.36 -5.13 4.37
C PRO A 91 -9.67 -5.61 5.81
N ARG A 92 -8.75 -5.44 6.77
CA ARG A 92 -9.00 -5.79 8.18
C ARG A 92 -10.15 -5.00 8.80
N SER A 93 -10.36 -3.76 8.38
CA SER A 93 -11.46 -2.92 8.89
C SER A 93 -12.83 -3.29 8.31
N GLN A 94 -12.86 -4.19 7.33
CA GLN A 94 -14.07 -4.65 6.65
C GLN A 94 -14.66 -5.93 7.25
N PHE A 95 -13.81 -6.78 7.84
CA PHE A 95 -14.21 -8.10 8.33
C PHE A 95 -14.95 -8.05 9.66
N TYR A 96 -16.01 -8.82 9.73
CA TYR A 96 -16.88 -8.98 10.89
C TYR A 96 -16.67 -10.33 11.57
N ASN A 97 -16.38 -11.37 10.78
CA ASN A 97 -16.22 -12.75 11.26
C ASN A 97 -14.74 -13.09 11.47
N ILE A 98 -14.51 -14.15 12.24
CA ILE A 98 -13.17 -14.68 12.50
C ILE A 98 -12.76 -15.64 11.38
N ASP A 99 -13.69 -16.42 10.85
CA ASP A 99 -13.45 -17.38 9.78
C ASP A 99 -13.90 -16.86 8.42
N THR A 100 -13.19 -17.31 7.39
CA THR A 100 -13.39 -16.88 6.02
C THR A 100 -14.72 -17.29 5.42
N THR A 101 -15.22 -18.49 5.74
CA THR A 101 -16.46 -19.01 5.15
C THR A 101 -17.66 -18.24 5.65
N SER A 102 -17.74 -17.97 6.96
CA SER A 102 -18.76 -17.11 7.54
C SER A 102 -18.71 -15.69 6.99
N GLU A 103 -17.49 -15.13 6.78
CA GLU A 103 -17.34 -13.80 6.22
C GLU A 103 -17.85 -13.71 4.77
N LEU A 104 -17.64 -14.74 3.96
CA LEU A 104 -18.10 -14.76 2.57
C LEU A 104 -19.63 -14.71 2.45
N VAL A 105 -20.37 -15.30 3.37
CA VAL A 105 -21.83 -15.36 3.34
C VAL A 105 -22.53 -14.32 4.20
N PHE A 106 -21.80 -13.67 5.11
CA PHE A 106 -22.30 -12.76 6.14
C PHE A 106 -23.29 -11.71 5.61
N ASN A 107 -22.97 -11.09 4.48
CA ASN A 107 -23.81 -10.04 3.90
C ASN A 107 -25.17 -10.58 3.44
N LEU A 108 -25.20 -11.76 2.79
CA LEU A 108 -26.46 -12.37 2.34
C LEU A 108 -27.30 -12.93 3.50
N GLU A 109 -26.66 -13.44 4.55
CA GLU A 109 -27.35 -13.87 5.77
C GLU A 109 -28.04 -12.68 6.44
N ASN A 110 -27.36 -11.55 6.57
CA ASN A 110 -27.94 -10.31 7.11
C ASN A 110 -29.08 -9.76 6.25
N GLN A 111 -29.05 -10.03 4.95
CA GLN A 111 -30.13 -9.67 4.05
C GLN A 111 -31.32 -10.65 4.08
N GLY A 112 -31.22 -11.74 4.84
CA GLY A 112 -32.28 -12.76 4.95
C GLY A 112 -32.47 -13.58 3.68
N VAL A 113 -31.40 -13.70 2.85
CA VAL A 113 -31.45 -14.53 1.63
C VAL A 113 -31.51 -16.00 2.00
N ASP A 114 -32.28 -16.79 1.25
CA ASP A 114 -32.44 -18.21 1.49
C ASP A 114 -31.13 -19.00 1.32
N LYS A 115 -30.96 -20.05 2.12
CA LYS A 115 -29.73 -20.87 2.15
C LYS A 115 -29.35 -21.44 0.78
N LYS A 116 -30.29 -21.82 -0.03
CA LYS A 116 -30.02 -22.42 -1.35
C LYS A 116 -29.38 -21.41 -2.29
N THR A 117 -29.86 -20.17 -2.28
CA THR A 117 -29.29 -19.05 -3.04
C THR A 117 -27.90 -18.70 -2.52
N ILE A 118 -27.70 -18.64 -1.20
CA ILE A 118 -26.39 -18.37 -0.59
C ILE A 118 -25.38 -19.44 -1.03
N CYS A 119 -25.70 -20.74 -0.87
CA CYS A 119 -24.80 -21.82 -1.26
C CYS A 119 -24.43 -21.74 -2.75
N LYS A 120 -25.42 -21.52 -3.63
CA LYS A 120 -25.18 -21.39 -5.07
C LYS A 120 -24.22 -20.23 -5.42
N ASN A 121 -24.42 -19.07 -4.80
CA ASN A 121 -23.56 -17.92 -5.04
C ASN A 121 -22.14 -18.18 -4.51
N LEU A 122 -22.03 -18.75 -3.31
CA LEU A 122 -20.74 -19.10 -2.69
C LEU A 122 -19.96 -20.09 -3.56
N GLU A 123 -20.58 -21.21 -3.99
CA GLU A 123 -19.95 -22.20 -4.85
C GLU A 123 -19.43 -21.59 -6.18
N ASN A 124 -20.24 -20.72 -6.80
CA ASN A 124 -19.84 -20.01 -8.01
C ASN A 124 -18.60 -19.13 -7.81
N VAL A 125 -18.56 -18.38 -6.70
CA VAL A 125 -17.44 -17.48 -6.39
C VAL A 125 -16.18 -18.28 -6.03
N ILE A 126 -16.31 -19.35 -5.24
CA ILE A 126 -15.19 -20.23 -4.89
C ILE A 126 -14.54 -20.77 -6.16
N ALA A 127 -15.32 -21.36 -7.06
CA ALA A 127 -14.83 -21.91 -8.31
C ALA A 127 -14.18 -20.84 -9.20
N LYS A 128 -14.80 -19.64 -9.28
CA LYS A 128 -14.33 -18.55 -10.15
C LYS A 128 -13.06 -17.91 -9.65
N PHE A 129 -12.95 -17.66 -8.34
CA PHE A 129 -11.81 -17.00 -7.73
C PHE A 129 -10.73 -17.99 -7.24
N LYS A 130 -11.01 -19.30 -7.32
CA LYS A 130 -10.09 -20.38 -6.90
C LYS A 130 -9.64 -20.20 -5.45
N ILE A 131 -10.62 -20.00 -4.57
CA ILE A 131 -10.40 -19.72 -3.14
C ILE A 131 -10.69 -20.91 -2.22
N ASP A 132 -10.86 -22.14 -2.76
CA ASP A 132 -11.11 -23.36 -1.98
C ASP A 132 -10.10 -23.52 -0.82
N HIS A 133 -8.84 -23.22 -1.11
CA HIS A 133 -7.75 -23.31 -0.14
C HIS A 133 -7.81 -22.27 0.98
N LEU A 134 -8.70 -21.29 0.89
CA LEU A 134 -8.90 -20.25 1.91
C LEU A 134 -10.13 -20.45 2.77
N LEU A 135 -10.97 -21.43 2.48
CA LEU A 135 -12.18 -21.72 3.26
C LEU A 135 -11.82 -22.23 4.67
N ASP A 136 -12.68 -21.95 5.62
CA ASP A 136 -12.60 -22.39 7.02
C ASP A 136 -11.27 -21.99 7.71
N LYS A 137 -10.67 -20.89 7.27
CA LYS A 137 -9.45 -20.33 7.85
C LYS A 137 -9.73 -19.13 8.73
N ASP A 138 -8.92 -18.97 9.76
CA ASP A 138 -8.89 -17.77 10.56
C ASP A 138 -8.36 -16.59 9.73
N ILE A 139 -9.18 -15.56 9.58
CA ILE A 139 -8.89 -14.35 8.79
C ILE A 139 -7.64 -13.63 9.30
N PHE A 140 -7.39 -13.65 10.61
CA PHE A 140 -6.23 -12.97 11.18
C PHE A 140 -4.90 -13.59 10.70
N ASN A 141 -4.92 -14.89 10.39
CA ASN A 141 -3.76 -15.64 9.91
C ASN A 141 -3.50 -15.52 8.40
N LEU A 142 -4.41 -14.88 7.65
CA LEU A 142 -4.26 -14.66 6.22
C LEU A 142 -3.22 -13.56 5.92
N SER A 143 -2.52 -13.69 4.81
CA SER A 143 -1.70 -12.63 4.23
C SER A 143 -2.57 -11.43 3.77
N GLY A 144 -1.96 -10.26 3.56
CA GLY A 144 -2.66 -9.09 3.04
C GLY A 144 -3.38 -9.34 1.72
N GLY A 145 -2.74 -10.03 0.78
CA GLY A 145 -3.35 -10.39 -0.50
C GLY A 145 -4.51 -11.38 -0.39
N GLU A 146 -4.41 -12.37 0.51
CA GLU A 146 -5.52 -13.30 0.78
C GLU A 146 -6.69 -12.59 1.45
N LYS A 147 -6.43 -11.67 2.38
CA LYS A 147 -7.48 -10.81 2.97
C LYS A 147 -8.19 -9.99 1.91
N GLN A 148 -7.46 -9.35 1.01
CA GLN A 148 -8.05 -8.58 -0.08
C GLN A 148 -8.90 -9.46 -1.01
N LEU A 149 -8.42 -10.67 -1.29
CA LEU A 149 -9.14 -11.64 -2.11
C LEU A 149 -10.46 -12.07 -1.42
N ILE A 150 -10.47 -12.33 -0.11
CA ILE A 150 -11.69 -12.64 0.65
C ILE A 150 -12.64 -11.43 0.68
N ALA A 151 -12.15 -10.20 0.86
CA ALA A 151 -12.98 -9.01 0.81
C ALA A 151 -13.67 -8.84 -0.55
N CYS A 152 -12.94 -9.03 -1.64
CA CYS A 152 -13.52 -9.02 -2.99
C CYS A 152 -14.50 -10.20 -3.22
N ALA A 153 -14.18 -11.38 -2.69
CA ALA A 153 -15.05 -12.56 -2.83
C ALA A 153 -16.37 -12.39 -2.06
N SER A 154 -16.35 -11.80 -0.86
CA SER A 154 -17.57 -11.50 -0.10
C SER A 154 -18.51 -10.57 -0.89
N LEU A 155 -17.95 -9.55 -1.55
CA LEU A 155 -18.75 -8.71 -2.45
C LEU A 155 -19.25 -9.47 -3.69
N ALA A 156 -18.46 -10.37 -4.25
CA ALA A 156 -18.89 -11.17 -5.38
C ALA A 156 -20.03 -12.14 -5.01
N VAL A 157 -20.05 -12.68 -3.78
CA VAL A 157 -21.14 -13.53 -3.26
C VAL A 157 -22.42 -12.71 -3.09
N SER A 158 -22.34 -11.49 -2.54
CA SER A 158 -23.50 -10.58 -2.40
C SER A 158 -23.94 -9.91 -3.70
N ASN A 159 -23.05 -9.83 -4.69
CA ASN A 159 -23.31 -9.43 -6.07
C ASN A 159 -23.97 -8.06 -6.27
N PRO A 160 -23.52 -6.96 -5.62
CA PRO A 160 -24.09 -5.62 -5.79
C PRO A 160 -23.89 -5.10 -7.23
N ASP A 161 -24.71 -4.14 -7.66
CA ASP A 161 -24.59 -3.54 -9.00
C ASP A 161 -23.49 -2.49 -9.10
N ILE A 162 -23.19 -1.84 -8.00
CA ILE A 162 -22.17 -0.80 -7.87
C ILE A 162 -21.07 -1.32 -6.96
N ILE A 163 -19.82 -1.19 -7.37
CA ILE A 163 -18.65 -1.56 -6.58
C ILE A 163 -17.76 -0.34 -6.47
N VAL A 164 -17.47 0.09 -5.25
CA VAL A 164 -16.53 1.16 -4.97
C VAL A 164 -15.30 0.60 -4.28
N MET A 165 -14.11 1.02 -4.69
CA MET A 165 -12.84 0.49 -4.21
C MET A 165 -11.90 1.65 -3.85
N ASP A 166 -11.41 1.66 -2.62
CA ASP A 166 -10.47 2.68 -2.12
C ASP A 166 -9.07 2.08 -1.97
N GLU A 167 -8.16 2.45 -2.86
CA GLU A 167 -6.77 1.99 -2.94
C GLU A 167 -6.60 0.47 -2.74
N PRO A 168 -7.31 -0.36 -3.53
CA PRO A 168 -7.36 -1.80 -3.28
C PRO A 168 -6.02 -2.52 -3.49
N SER A 169 -5.03 -1.89 -4.15
CA SER A 169 -3.72 -2.49 -4.43
C SER A 169 -2.62 -2.09 -3.45
N SER A 170 -2.89 -1.23 -2.45
CA SER A 170 -1.87 -0.55 -1.63
C SER A 170 -0.85 -1.50 -0.97
N ASN A 171 -1.28 -2.66 -0.47
CA ASN A 171 -0.41 -3.62 0.24
C ASN A 171 -0.24 -4.95 -0.50
N LEU A 172 -0.48 -4.95 -1.82
CA LEU A 172 -0.49 -6.17 -2.61
C LEU A 172 0.85 -6.39 -3.33
N ASP A 173 1.29 -7.64 -3.35
CA ASP A 173 2.35 -8.09 -4.24
C ASP A 173 1.83 -8.25 -5.68
N LYS A 174 2.74 -8.50 -6.61
CA LYS A 174 2.39 -8.64 -8.05
C LYS A 174 1.35 -9.73 -8.32
N CYS A 175 1.42 -10.85 -7.60
CA CYS A 175 0.49 -11.97 -7.78
C CYS A 175 -0.92 -11.59 -7.31
N ALA A 176 -1.03 -10.90 -6.18
CA ALA A 176 -2.30 -10.42 -5.66
C ALA A 176 -2.89 -9.30 -6.53
N ILE A 177 -2.07 -8.40 -7.08
CA ILE A 177 -2.51 -7.36 -8.04
C ILE A 177 -3.07 -8.01 -9.32
N LYS A 178 -2.43 -9.06 -9.84
CA LYS A 178 -2.95 -9.81 -11.00
C LYS A 178 -4.32 -10.40 -10.70
N LYS A 179 -4.48 -11.07 -9.56
CA LYS A 179 -5.79 -11.61 -9.13
C LYS A 179 -6.85 -10.51 -9.00
N LEU A 180 -6.48 -9.35 -8.42
CA LEU A 180 -7.36 -8.19 -8.30
C LEU A 180 -7.82 -7.70 -9.69
N SER A 181 -6.90 -7.58 -10.64
CA SER A 181 -7.21 -7.21 -12.03
C SER A 181 -8.18 -8.21 -12.69
N GLU A 182 -7.98 -9.53 -12.47
CA GLU A 182 -8.88 -10.58 -12.96
C GLU A 182 -10.28 -10.47 -12.35
N ILE A 183 -10.40 -10.12 -11.07
CA ILE A 183 -11.67 -9.90 -10.38
C ILE A 183 -12.40 -8.67 -10.95
N ILE A 184 -11.71 -7.56 -11.14
CA ILE A 184 -12.28 -6.35 -11.74
C ILE A 184 -12.77 -6.66 -13.17
N LYS A 185 -11.97 -7.40 -13.95
CA LYS A 185 -12.36 -7.87 -15.28
C LYS A 185 -13.62 -8.76 -15.26
N TYR A 186 -13.74 -9.63 -14.26
CA TYR A 186 -14.92 -10.47 -14.05
C TYR A 186 -16.16 -9.61 -13.77
N TRP A 187 -16.09 -8.64 -12.85
CA TRP A 187 -17.20 -7.75 -12.55
C TRP A 187 -17.59 -6.85 -13.75
N LYS A 188 -16.59 -6.33 -14.50
CA LYS A 188 -16.85 -5.59 -15.74
C LYS A 188 -17.64 -6.42 -16.76
N LYS A 189 -17.29 -7.71 -16.93
CA LYS A 189 -18.05 -8.64 -17.81
C LYS A 189 -19.48 -8.91 -17.34
N GLN A 190 -19.74 -8.74 -16.04
CA GLN A 190 -21.10 -8.81 -15.47
C GLN A 190 -21.86 -7.49 -15.54
N ASN A 191 -21.33 -6.49 -16.27
CA ASN A 191 -21.94 -5.17 -16.42
C ASN A 191 -22.12 -4.42 -15.10
N LYS A 192 -21.21 -4.66 -14.12
CA LYS A 192 -21.15 -3.90 -12.86
C LYS A 192 -20.54 -2.53 -13.10
N THR A 193 -21.02 -1.51 -12.38
CA THR A 193 -20.40 -0.20 -12.35
C THR A 193 -19.34 -0.18 -11.28
N ILE A 194 -18.11 0.13 -11.65
CA ILE A 194 -16.95 0.04 -10.75
C ILE A 194 -16.28 1.40 -10.67
N ILE A 195 -16.09 1.92 -9.45
CA ILE A 195 -15.41 3.19 -9.19
C ILE A 195 -14.22 2.89 -8.31
N ILE A 196 -13.02 3.17 -8.79
CA ILE A 196 -11.76 2.82 -8.13
C ILE A 196 -10.97 4.10 -7.86
N ALA A 197 -10.69 4.40 -6.60
CA ALA A 197 -9.67 5.37 -6.23
C ALA A 197 -8.33 4.63 -6.15
N GLU A 198 -7.32 5.06 -6.92
CA GLU A 198 -6.06 4.33 -6.99
C GLU A 198 -4.89 5.26 -7.33
N HIS A 199 -3.72 4.92 -6.78
CA HIS A 199 -2.44 5.52 -7.15
C HIS A 199 -1.65 4.65 -8.11
N ARG A 200 -1.66 3.34 -7.89
CA ARG A 200 -0.95 2.35 -8.71
C ARG A 200 -1.85 1.89 -9.87
N ILE A 201 -1.77 2.54 -11.01
CA ILE A 201 -2.77 2.44 -12.07
C ILE A 201 -2.44 1.48 -13.22
N TYR A 202 -1.20 1.03 -13.36
CA TYR A 202 -0.75 0.21 -14.51
C TYR A 202 -1.60 -1.05 -14.76
N TYR A 203 -2.10 -1.70 -13.71
CA TYR A 203 -2.88 -2.92 -13.81
C TYR A 203 -4.34 -2.68 -14.21
N LEU A 204 -4.78 -1.44 -14.21
CA LEU A 204 -6.14 -1.01 -14.59
C LEU A 204 -6.23 -0.50 -16.03
N MET A 205 -5.12 -0.21 -16.68
CA MET A 205 -5.08 0.52 -17.97
C MET A 205 -5.93 -0.11 -19.08
N ASP A 206 -6.11 -1.45 -19.07
CA ASP A 206 -6.96 -2.15 -20.05
C ASP A 206 -8.38 -2.41 -19.56
N LEU A 207 -8.70 -2.03 -18.34
CA LEU A 207 -9.99 -2.24 -17.71
C LEU A 207 -10.83 -0.98 -17.58
N ILE A 208 -10.20 0.18 -17.44
CA ILE A 208 -10.88 1.48 -17.26
C ILE A 208 -11.58 1.92 -18.55
N ASP A 209 -12.70 2.61 -18.38
CA ASP A 209 -13.44 3.28 -19.47
C ASP A 209 -13.26 4.81 -19.39
N GLU A 210 -13.23 5.36 -18.18
CA GLU A 210 -13.05 6.78 -17.92
C GLU A 210 -12.12 7.02 -16.72
N VAL A 211 -11.38 8.12 -16.79
CA VAL A 211 -10.48 8.59 -15.73
C VAL A 211 -10.88 9.98 -15.29
N ILE A 212 -11.11 10.14 -14.00
CA ILE A 212 -11.48 11.41 -13.37
C ILE A 212 -10.28 11.89 -12.58
N PHE A 213 -9.65 12.96 -13.04
CA PHE A 213 -8.51 13.57 -12.37
C PHE A 213 -8.97 14.64 -11.40
N LEU A 214 -8.58 14.45 -10.14
CA LEU A 214 -8.93 15.28 -9.00
C LEU A 214 -7.72 16.07 -8.51
N GLU A 215 -7.94 17.33 -8.19
CA GLU A 215 -6.95 18.21 -7.56
C GLU A 215 -7.63 19.16 -6.59
N ASN A 216 -7.10 19.28 -5.36
CA ASN A 216 -7.59 20.19 -4.32
C ASN A 216 -9.10 20.09 -4.04
N GLY A 217 -9.66 18.89 -4.10
CA GLY A 217 -11.07 18.63 -3.85
C GLY A 217 -12.01 18.87 -5.04
N GLU A 218 -11.48 19.19 -6.22
CA GLU A 218 -12.26 19.48 -7.42
C GLU A 218 -11.96 18.52 -8.56
N VAL A 219 -12.93 18.28 -9.44
CA VAL A 219 -12.69 17.58 -10.71
C VAL A 219 -12.03 18.56 -11.68
N LYS A 220 -10.79 18.32 -12.02
CA LYS A 220 -10.05 19.17 -12.97
C LYS A 220 -10.24 18.72 -14.40
N LYS A 221 -10.30 17.42 -14.63
CA LYS A 221 -10.44 16.89 -15.98
C LYS A 221 -10.97 15.45 -15.97
N THR A 222 -11.77 15.12 -16.95
CA THR A 222 -12.19 13.76 -17.24
C THR A 222 -11.60 13.33 -18.58
N TYR A 223 -11.09 12.11 -18.63
CA TYR A 223 -10.48 11.51 -19.82
C TYR A 223 -11.20 10.22 -20.16
N SER A 224 -11.42 9.96 -21.45
CA SER A 224 -11.69 8.58 -21.90
C SER A 224 -10.44 7.71 -21.74
N ALA A 225 -10.60 6.39 -21.63
CA ALA A 225 -9.47 5.46 -21.56
C ALA A 225 -8.46 5.67 -22.69
N ILE A 226 -8.93 5.94 -23.92
CA ILE A 226 -8.08 6.18 -25.09
C ILE A 226 -7.30 7.48 -24.93
N SER A 227 -7.96 8.58 -24.56
CA SER A 227 -7.30 9.88 -24.41
C SER A 227 -6.28 9.84 -23.26
N PHE A 228 -6.58 9.11 -22.17
CA PHE A 228 -5.66 8.97 -21.04
C PHE A 228 -4.40 8.15 -21.39
N LYS A 229 -4.55 7.08 -22.17
CA LYS A 229 -3.42 6.29 -22.68
C LYS A 229 -2.49 7.09 -23.59
N ASN A 230 -3.01 8.11 -24.27
CA ASN A 230 -2.27 8.91 -25.25
C ASN A 230 -1.72 10.24 -24.67
N ILE A 231 -1.83 10.49 -23.37
CA ILE A 231 -1.19 11.65 -22.72
C ILE A 231 0.34 11.51 -22.85
N ASP A 232 1.04 12.57 -23.22
CA ASP A 232 2.49 12.59 -23.29
C ASP A 232 3.12 12.36 -21.91
N GLU A 233 4.28 11.70 -21.86
CA GLU A 233 4.96 11.35 -20.60
C GLU A 233 5.32 12.59 -19.76
N SER A 234 5.63 13.74 -20.40
CA SER A 234 5.88 15.01 -19.71
C SER A 234 4.63 15.50 -18.97
N ASP A 235 3.50 15.53 -19.65
CA ASP A 235 2.22 15.98 -19.11
C ASP A 235 1.71 15.01 -18.06
N TYR A 236 1.90 13.70 -18.31
CA TYR A 236 1.54 12.65 -17.37
C TYR A 236 2.32 12.77 -16.05
N GLY A 237 3.63 13.05 -16.13
CA GLY A 237 4.46 13.32 -14.96
C GLY A 237 4.01 14.55 -14.17
N ALA A 238 3.57 15.61 -14.86
CA ALA A 238 3.06 16.82 -14.22
C ALA A 238 1.76 16.60 -13.43
N LEU A 239 0.96 15.59 -13.79
CA LEU A 239 -0.23 15.20 -13.03
C LEU A 239 0.10 14.51 -11.67
N GLY A 240 1.36 14.22 -11.37
CA GLY A 240 1.77 13.53 -10.14
C GLY A 240 1.28 12.08 -10.05
N LEU A 241 1.03 11.43 -11.20
CA LEU A 241 0.53 10.06 -11.26
C LEU A 241 1.68 9.05 -11.31
N ARG A 242 1.45 7.89 -10.72
CA ARG A 242 2.35 6.72 -10.79
C ARG A 242 2.34 6.15 -12.21
N THR A 243 3.41 5.44 -12.59
CA THR A 243 3.53 4.92 -13.95
C THR A 243 2.29 4.16 -14.43
N ARG A 244 1.91 4.41 -15.67
CA ARG A 244 0.86 3.66 -16.38
C ARG A 244 1.39 2.39 -17.04
N ASN A 245 2.71 2.28 -17.18
CA ASN A 245 3.36 1.14 -17.79
C ASN A 245 4.74 0.89 -17.17
N ILE A 246 4.88 -0.20 -16.46
CA ILE A 246 6.12 -0.61 -15.79
C ILE A 246 7.29 -0.71 -16.79
N THR A 247 7.03 -1.12 -18.04
CA THR A 247 8.09 -1.31 -19.03
C THR A 247 8.70 0.00 -19.55
N MET A 248 8.03 1.14 -19.31
CA MET A 248 8.48 2.48 -19.75
C MET A 248 9.22 3.25 -18.66
N CYS A 249 9.37 2.71 -17.46
CA CYS A 249 10.16 3.35 -16.42
C CYS A 249 11.61 3.51 -16.86
N LYS A 250 12.18 4.69 -16.55
CA LYS A 250 13.60 4.95 -16.83
C LYS A 250 14.47 4.05 -15.99
N GLU A 251 15.41 3.37 -16.62
CA GLU A 251 16.40 2.52 -15.96
C GLU A 251 17.39 3.38 -15.17
N ASN A 252 17.79 2.87 -14.01
CA ASN A 252 18.85 3.49 -13.23
C ASN A 252 20.18 3.31 -13.97
N LYS A 253 20.79 4.41 -14.43
CA LYS A 253 22.06 4.42 -15.14
C LYS A 253 23.26 4.78 -14.25
N ASN A 254 23.09 4.76 -12.93
CA ASN A 254 24.17 5.07 -12.03
C ASN A 254 25.31 4.05 -12.19
N LYS A 255 26.53 4.55 -12.31
CA LYS A 255 27.74 3.71 -12.26
C LYS A 255 27.89 3.19 -10.82
N ILE A 256 27.52 1.94 -10.62
CA ILE A 256 27.59 1.31 -9.32
C ILE A 256 29.06 0.95 -9.05
N ALA A 257 29.68 1.65 -8.11
CA ALA A 257 30.98 1.29 -7.60
C ALA A 257 30.83 0.09 -6.66
N VAL A 258 31.26 -1.08 -7.08
CA VAL A 258 31.24 -2.28 -6.23
C VAL A 258 32.24 -2.07 -5.09
N GLY A 259 31.73 -1.77 -3.89
CA GLY A 259 32.51 -1.67 -2.67
C GLY A 259 33.13 -3.05 -2.28
N LYS A 260 34.25 -3.02 -1.55
CA LYS A 260 34.89 -4.25 -1.05
C LYS A 260 34.32 -4.75 0.28
N ASN A 261 33.45 -3.97 0.92
CA ASN A 261 32.92 -4.27 2.27
C ASN A 261 31.51 -4.85 2.15
N PHE A 262 31.25 -5.92 2.90
CA PHE A 262 30.00 -6.64 2.87
C PHE A 262 29.50 -6.97 4.25
N ILE A 263 28.18 -7.07 4.40
CA ILE A 263 27.50 -7.73 5.52
C ILE A 263 27.24 -9.16 5.07
N SER A 264 27.84 -10.15 5.74
CA SER A 264 27.58 -11.56 5.49
C SER A 264 26.56 -12.10 6.48
N ILE A 265 25.57 -12.77 5.96
CA ILE A 265 24.52 -13.45 6.70
C ILE A 265 24.74 -14.94 6.51
N GLU A 266 24.82 -15.69 7.63
CA GLU A 266 25.08 -17.11 7.60
C GLU A 266 24.07 -17.86 8.44
N ASN A 267 23.49 -18.92 7.87
CA ASN A 267 22.59 -19.85 8.53
C ASN A 267 21.41 -19.20 9.23
N TYR A 268 20.71 -18.24 8.56
CA TYR A 268 19.48 -17.66 9.08
C TYR A 268 18.34 -18.66 8.94
N PHE A 269 18.04 -19.32 10.08
CA PHE A 269 16.91 -20.24 10.20
C PHE A 269 15.93 -19.71 11.24
N PHE A 270 14.68 -19.51 10.84
CA PHE A 270 13.64 -19.01 11.72
C PHE A 270 12.30 -19.69 11.48
N SER A 271 11.61 -20.02 12.59
CA SER A 271 10.25 -20.57 12.60
C SER A 271 9.47 -19.96 13.75
N HIS A 272 8.24 -19.49 13.51
CA HIS A 272 7.36 -19.04 14.62
C HIS A 272 6.83 -20.23 15.43
N TYR A 273 6.49 -21.34 14.76
CA TYR A 273 6.03 -22.58 15.35
C TYR A 273 6.89 -23.74 14.84
N LYS A 274 6.91 -24.86 15.59
CA LYS A 274 7.79 -26.02 15.31
C LYS A 274 7.69 -26.55 13.89
N ASP A 275 6.55 -26.35 13.20
CA ASP A 275 6.25 -27.03 11.93
C ASP A 275 6.30 -26.13 10.68
N LYS A 276 6.50 -24.81 10.82
CA LYS A 276 6.56 -23.91 9.66
C LYS A 276 7.82 -23.04 9.68
N GLN A 277 8.83 -23.50 8.92
CA GLN A 277 10.03 -22.71 8.68
C GLN A 277 9.74 -21.52 7.79
N ILE A 278 10.07 -20.31 8.24
CA ILE A 278 9.83 -19.05 7.53
C ILE A 278 11.10 -18.60 6.80
N LEU A 279 12.28 -18.78 7.43
CA LEU A 279 13.55 -18.47 6.81
C LEU A 279 14.45 -19.69 6.81
N ASN A 280 15.13 -19.89 5.68
CA ASN A 280 16.13 -20.93 5.44
C ASN A 280 17.23 -20.38 4.53
N ILE A 281 18.00 -19.43 5.04
CA ILE A 281 19.06 -18.75 4.28
C ILE A 281 20.41 -19.29 4.77
N LYS A 282 21.05 -20.11 3.95
CA LYS A 282 22.39 -20.65 4.27
C LYS A 282 23.46 -19.56 4.23
N LYS A 283 23.44 -18.73 3.21
CA LYS A 283 24.36 -17.60 3.05
C LYS A 283 23.71 -16.50 2.21
N CYS A 284 23.93 -15.26 2.62
CA CYS A 284 23.59 -14.07 1.85
C CYS A 284 24.68 -13.02 2.07
N VAL A 285 25.02 -12.27 1.03
CA VAL A 285 26.01 -11.20 1.08
C VAL A 285 25.33 -9.91 0.65
N ILE A 286 25.37 -8.92 1.52
CA ILE A 286 24.76 -7.59 1.30
C ILE A 286 25.90 -6.59 1.15
N PRO A 287 25.98 -5.84 0.05
CA PRO A 287 26.98 -4.79 -0.09
C PRO A 287 26.73 -3.67 0.94
N LYS A 288 27.78 -3.25 1.67
CA LYS A 288 27.69 -2.11 2.60
C LYS A 288 27.64 -0.79 1.80
N ASN A 289 27.05 0.21 2.44
CA ASN A 289 27.04 1.58 1.91
C ASN A 289 26.31 1.70 0.55
N HIS A 290 25.35 0.83 0.33
CA HIS A 290 24.45 0.84 -0.82
C HIS A 290 23.00 0.88 -0.39
N THR A 291 22.12 1.17 -1.35
CA THR A 291 20.68 1.03 -1.15
C THR A 291 20.23 -0.31 -1.76
N ILE A 292 19.70 -1.18 -0.92
CA ILE A 292 19.36 -2.56 -1.26
C ILE A 292 17.83 -2.73 -1.26
N ALA A 293 17.26 -3.19 -2.36
CA ALA A 293 15.88 -3.64 -2.39
C ALA A 293 15.77 -5.10 -1.97
N ILE A 294 14.82 -5.41 -1.09
CA ILE A 294 14.40 -6.79 -0.82
C ILE A 294 13.04 -6.99 -1.48
N ILE A 295 12.99 -7.84 -2.50
CA ILE A 295 11.78 -8.19 -3.24
C ILE A 295 11.38 -9.64 -2.99
N GLY A 296 10.11 -9.98 -3.28
CA GLY A 296 9.55 -11.33 -3.14
C GLY A 296 8.07 -11.26 -2.82
N ASN A 297 7.32 -12.32 -3.07
CA ASN A 297 5.87 -12.35 -2.83
C ASN A 297 5.52 -12.17 -1.33
N ASN A 298 4.28 -11.85 -1.04
CA ASN A 298 3.80 -11.81 0.35
C ASN A 298 3.96 -13.19 1.00
N GLY A 299 4.43 -13.20 2.26
CA GLY A 299 4.75 -14.45 2.96
C GLY A 299 6.11 -15.08 2.62
N SER A 300 6.91 -14.50 1.72
CA SER A 300 8.26 -15.03 1.39
C SER A 300 9.29 -14.83 2.51
N GLY A 301 8.95 -14.12 3.59
CA GLY A 301 9.81 -13.92 4.76
C GLY A 301 10.57 -12.60 4.81
N LYS A 302 10.25 -11.60 3.96
CA LYS A 302 10.94 -10.30 3.88
C LYS A 302 10.99 -9.56 5.22
N THR A 303 9.83 -9.31 5.83
CA THR A 303 9.73 -8.65 7.14
C THR A 303 10.45 -9.46 8.23
N THR A 304 10.35 -10.79 8.21
CA THR A 304 11.05 -11.67 9.16
C THR A 304 12.57 -11.58 8.98
N PHE A 305 13.04 -11.54 7.73
CA PHE A 305 14.46 -11.34 7.43
C PHE A 305 14.96 -10.00 7.97
N SER A 306 14.21 -8.92 7.74
CA SER A 306 14.53 -7.59 8.26
C SER A 306 14.60 -7.56 9.81
N ARG A 307 13.64 -8.18 10.47
CA ARG A 307 13.61 -8.30 11.94
C ARG A 307 14.75 -9.12 12.49
N CYS A 308 15.12 -10.25 11.85
CA CYS A 308 16.28 -11.03 12.19
C CYS A 308 17.58 -10.22 12.02
N LEU A 309 17.72 -9.49 10.90
CA LEU A 309 18.90 -8.66 10.64
C LEU A 309 19.04 -7.52 11.66
N CYS A 310 17.94 -6.91 12.08
CA CYS A 310 17.93 -5.91 13.16
C CYS A 310 18.22 -6.50 14.56
N GLY A 311 18.19 -7.82 14.71
CA GLY A 311 18.33 -8.47 16.03
C GLY A 311 17.06 -8.42 16.88
N LEU A 312 15.90 -8.06 16.28
CA LEU A 312 14.61 -8.02 16.97
C LEU A 312 14.05 -9.41 17.29
N GLU A 313 14.38 -10.41 16.47
CA GLU A 313 14.00 -11.80 16.71
C GLU A 313 15.02 -12.49 17.63
N ARG A 314 14.57 -12.84 18.84
CA ARG A 314 15.46 -13.40 19.88
C ARG A 314 15.76 -14.89 19.68
N LYS A 315 14.86 -15.62 19.05
CA LYS A 315 14.90 -17.09 18.91
C LYS A 315 15.15 -17.50 17.47
N PHE A 316 16.18 -16.95 16.82
CA PHE A 316 16.58 -17.43 15.51
C PHE A 316 18.03 -17.97 15.56
N ASN A 317 18.32 -18.94 14.70
CA ASN A 317 19.66 -19.43 14.48
C ASN A 317 20.27 -18.67 13.30
N GLY A 318 21.48 -18.18 13.46
CA GLY A 318 22.19 -17.48 12.41
C GLY A 318 23.26 -16.54 12.92
N LYS A 319 24.09 -16.06 12.01
CA LYS A 319 25.19 -15.14 12.30
C LYS A 319 25.16 -13.96 11.31
N THR A 320 25.32 -12.76 11.83
CA THR A 320 25.60 -11.56 11.04
C THR A 320 27.07 -11.20 11.20
N VAL A 321 27.81 -11.14 10.11
CA VAL A 321 29.24 -10.79 10.10
C VAL A 321 29.39 -9.46 9.38
N ILE A 322 29.93 -8.45 10.05
CA ILE A 322 30.23 -7.12 9.51
C ILE A 322 31.72 -6.86 9.70
N ASP A 323 32.42 -6.53 8.63
CA ASP A 323 33.87 -6.25 8.64
C ASP A 323 34.69 -7.38 9.31
N GLY A 324 34.31 -8.63 9.03
CA GLY A 324 34.95 -9.83 9.55
C GLY A 324 34.62 -10.17 11.02
N LYS A 325 33.79 -9.37 11.70
CA LYS A 325 33.36 -9.63 13.08
C LYS A 325 31.92 -10.14 13.13
N THR A 326 31.71 -11.21 13.89
CA THR A 326 30.36 -11.72 14.17
C THR A 326 29.69 -10.83 15.23
N HIS A 327 28.47 -10.41 14.95
CA HIS A 327 27.68 -9.58 15.84
C HIS A 327 26.52 -10.37 16.46
N THR A 328 26.28 -10.10 17.74
CA THR A 328 25.12 -10.61 18.49
C THR A 328 23.87 -9.79 18.16
N ASN A 329 22.67 -10.35 18.48
CA ASN A 329 21.40 -9.62 18.31
C ASN A 329 21.40 -8.27 19.06
N LYS A 330 21.98 -8.20 20.26
CA LYS A 330 22.09 -6.95 21.02
C LYS A 330 22.97 -5.91 20.34
N GLU A 331 24.05 -6.34 19.69
CA GLU A 331 24.90 -5.43 18.91
C GLU A 331 24.21 -4.98 17.63
N MET A 332 23.47 -5.89 16.97
CA MET A 332 22.69 -5.55 15.79
C MET A 332 21.60 -4.53 16.10
N LEU A 333 20.89 -4.62 17.24
CA LEU A 333 19.95 -3.61 17.71
C LEU A 333 20.57 -2.21 17.89
N LYS A 334 21.87 -2.15 18.20
CA LYS A 334 22.60 -0.86 18.31
C LYS A 334 23.10 -0.34 16.97
N LYS A 335 23.27 -1.20 15.97
CA LYS A 335 23.80 -0.87 14.64
C LYS A 335 22.72 -0.62 13.61
N SER A 336 21.51 -1.11 13.83
CA SER A 336 20.41 -1.03 12.87
C SER A 336 19.19 -0.33 13.43
N PHE A 337 18.36 0.18 12.54
CA PHE A 337 17.04 0.74 12.84
C PHE A 337 16.04 0.24 11.80
N LEU A 338 14.85 -0.18 12.25
CA LEU A 338 13.77 -0.65 11.40
C LEU A 338 12.61 0.33 11.46
N VAL A 339 12.24 0.89 10.32
CA VAL A 339 10.96 1.58 10.12
C VAL A 339 9.94 0.52 9.69
N MET A 340 8.92 0.32 10.51
CA MET A 340 7.90 -0.72 10.32
C MET A 340 6.89 -0.31 9.24
N GLN A 341 6.29 -1.29 8.56
CA GLN A 341 5.21 -1.06 7.60
C GLN A 341 4.02 -0.32 8.23
N ASP A 342 3.58 -0.73 9.40
CA ASP A 342 2.58 0.01 10.20
C ASP A 342 3.29 0.84 11.26
N VAL A 343 3.53 2.10 10.95
CA VAL A 343 4.21 3.06 11.83
C VAL A 343 3.44 3.35 13.13
N ASN A 344 2.12 3.03 13.19
CA ASN A 344 1.35 3.17 14.44
C ASN A 344 1.87 2.26 15.56
N HIS A 345 2.53 1.16 15.21
CA HIS A 345 3.14 0.26 16.18
C HIS A 345 4.52 0.73 16.68
N GLN A 346 5.05 1.80 16.10
CA GLN A 346 6.38 2.32 16.39
C GLN A 346 6.35 3.65 17.12
N LEU A 347 5.34 4.48 16.86
CA LEU A 347 5.17 5.82 17.44
C LEU A 347 4.33 5.72 18.72
N PHE A 348 4.88 6.07 19.88
CA PHE A 348 4.23 5.85 21.18
C PHE A 348 4.42 6.96 22.22
N THR A 349 5.19 8.01 21.90
CA THR A 349 5.44 9.11 22.82
C THR A 349 4.28 10.13 22.87
N GLU A 350 4.33 11.08 23.80
CA GLU A 350 3.30 12.10 23.98
C GLU A 350 3.37 13.22 22.93
N SER A 351 4.55 13.41 22.27
CA SER A 351 4.73 14.44 21.26
C SER A 351 5.70 14.03 20.15
N VAL A 352 5.57 14.69 18.99
CA VAL A 352 6.52 14.54 17.86
C VAL A 352 7.95 14.84 18.30
N ASN A 353 8.14 15.87 19.13
CA ASN A 353 9.45 16.22 19.67
C ASN A 353 10.05 15.09 20.52
N GLU A 354 9.26 14.50 21.41
CA GLU A 354 9.73 13.39 22.26
C GLU A 354 10.04 12.14 21.45
N GLU A 355 9.25 11.85 20.41
CA GLU A 355 9.49 10.74 19.51
C GLU A 355 10.85 10.85 18.82
N ILE A 356 11.25 12.06 18.43
CA ILE A 356 12.57 12.32 17.85
C ILE A 356 13.66 12.17 18.92
N ARG A 357 13.45 12.70 20.12
CA ARG A 357 14.46 12.66 21.21
C ARG A 357 14.78 11.26 21.70
N ILE A 358 13.77 10.38 21.78
CA ILE A 358 13.98 9.01 22.25
C ILE A 358 14.84 8.18 21.27
N SER A 359 14.90 8.61 20.02
CA SER A 359 15.65 7.92 18.96
C SER A 359 17.14 8.30 18.91
N THR A 360 17.57 9.27 19.71
CA THR A 360 18.96 9.74 19.74
C THR A 360 19.38 10.20 21.14
N ASP A 361 20.65 9.99 21.49
CA ASP A 361 21.17 10.30 22.82
C ASP A 361 21.28 11.82 23.09
N LYS A 362 21.54 12.64 22.07
CA LYS A 362 21.69 14.09 22.17
C LYS A 362 21.30 14.79 20.87
N ILE A 363 20.27 15.59 20.92
CA ILE A 363 19.85 16.52 19.86
C ILE A 363 19.28 17.78 20.51
N ASP A 364 19.65 18.95 20.00
CA ASP A 364 19.10 20.23 20.46
C ASP A 364 17.83 20.61 19.71
N ASP A 365 17.04 21.53 20.29
CA ASP A 365 15.76 21.96 19.75
C ASP A 365 15.90 22.65 18.39
N ASN A 366 16.99 23.36 18.14
CA ASN A 366 17.22 24.04 16.87
C ASN A 366 17.34 23.01 15.75
N LYS A 367 18.09 21.93 15.98
CA LYS A 367 18.28 20.86 15.02
C LYS A 367 17.01 20.03 14.79
N ILE A 368 16.22 19.82 15.85
CA ILE A 368 14.89 19.20 15.71
C ILE A 368 14.00 20.08 14.82
N ASN A 369 13.96 21.39 15.08
CA ASN A 369 13.17 22.33 14.30
C ASN A 369 13.59 22.40 12.83
N GLU A 370 14.91 22.37 12.53
CA GLU A 370 15.42 22.31 11.16
C GLU A 370 14.96 21.04 10.43
N ILE A 371 15.06 19.89 11.10
CA ILE A 371 14.63 18.62 10.53
C ILE A 371 13.10 18.62 10.31
N LEU A 372 12.32 19.05 11.29
CA LEU A 372 10.86 19.12 11.18
C LEU A 372 10.41 20.11 10.09
N ASP A 373 11.13 21.21 9.90
CA ASP A 373 10.86 22.17 8.82
C ASP A 373 11.07 21.53 7.45
N LYS A 374 12.19 20.81 7.27
CA LYS A 374 12.51 20.06 6.05
C LYS A 374 11.45 19.01 5.69
N PHE A 375 10.84 18.39 6.69
CA PHE A 375 9.81 17.35 6.51
C PHE A 375 8.36 17.88 6.61
N ASN A 376 8.18 19.21 6.60
CA ASN A 376 6.86 19.86 6.72
C ASN A 376 6.08 19.43 7.97
N LEU A 377 6.79 19.21 9.09
CA LEU A 377 6.20 18.80 10.38
C LEU A 377 6.40 19.82 11.51
N LYS A 378 6.99 20.99 11.23
CA LYS A 378 7.30 22.00 12.24
C LYS A 378 6.08 22.47 13.04
N SER A 379 4.93 22.63 12.36
CA SER A 379 3.66 23.01 13.01
C SER A 379 3.09 21.92 13.93
N LYS A 380 3.68 20.73 13.94
CA LYS A 380 3.24 19.55 14.69
C LYS A 380 4.18 19.21 15.86
N PHE A 381 5.15 20.07 16.19
CA PHE A 381 6.19 19.84 17.19
C PHE A 381 5.64 19.25 18.50
N ASP A 382 4.59 19.86 19.06
CA ASP A 382 3.94 19.44 20.31
C ASP A 382 2.73 18.53 20.10
N SER A 383 2.43 18.13 18.84
CA SER A 383 1.28 17.28 18.56
C SER A 383 1.55 15.83 18.97
N HIS A 384 0.55 15.16 19.49
CA HIS A 384 0.63 13.72 19.76
C HIS A 384 0.76 12.94 18.43
N PRO A 385 1.71 12.00 18.28
CA PRO A 385 1.94 11.28 17.02
C PRO A 385 0.69 10.62 16.44
N MET A 386 -0.22 10.14 17.29
CA MET A 386 -1.46 9.50 16.83
C MET A 386 -2.45 10.46 16.17
N THR A 387 -2.32 11.78 16.37
CA THR A 387 -3.16 12.80 15.73
C THR A 387 -2.69 13.16 14.32
N LEU A 388 -1.51 12.72 13.94
CA LEU A 388 -0.93 12.95 12.61
C LEU A 388 -1.67 12.13 11.54
N SER A 389 -1.71 12.66 10.32
CA SER A 389 -2.12 11.89 9.14
C SER A 389 -1.15 10.74 8.84
N GLY A 390 -1.57 9.77 8.03
CA GLY A 390 -0.72 8.62 7.68
C GLY A 390 0.63 9.03 7.07
N GLY A 391 0.64 9.99 6.15
CA GLY A 391 1.87 10.52 5.57
C GLY A 391 2.75 11.29 6.57
N GLU A 392 2.15 12.07 7.48
CA GLU A 392 2.90 12.75 8.56
C GLU A 392 3.52 11.75 9.53
N LYS A 393 2.81 10.69 9.92
CA LYS A 393 3.35 9.59 10.75
C LYS A 393 4.52 8.91 10.08
N GLN A 394 4.42 8.66 8.79
CA GLN A 394 5.49 8.03 8.02
C GLN A 394 6.73 8.92 7.95
N ARG A 395 6.57 10.23 7.66
CA ARG A 395 7.66 11.20 7.72
C ARG A 395 8.30 11.27 9.12
N LEU A 396 7.50 11.24 10.18
CA LEU A 396 8.04 11.20 11.56
C LEU A 396 8.87 9.94 11.80
N ALA A 397 8.39 8.76 11.41
CA ALA A 397 9.15 7.51 11.55
C ALA A 397 10.46 7.52 10.74
N ILE A 398 10.48 8.18 9.58
CA ILE A 398 11.69 8.39 8.79
C ILE A 398 12.66 9.32 9.55
N ILE A 399 12.16 10.41 10.13
CA ILE A 399 12.98 11.34 10.95
C ILE A 399 13.62 10.59 12.13
N THR A 400 12.87 9.71 12.83
CA THR A 400 13.41 8.93 13.94
C THR A 400 14.54 7.98 13.48
N ALA A 401 14.41 7.39 12.30
CA ALA A 401 15.47 6.60 11.70
C ALA A 401 16.73 7.42 11.40
N LEU A 402 16.56 8.63 10.83
CA LEU A 402 17.65 9.57 10.54
C LEU A 402 18.47 9.93 11.77
N VAL A 403 17.78 10.42 12.81
CA VAL A 403 18.44 10.95 14.00
C VAL A 403 19.10 9.84 14.83
N SER A 404 18.69 8.58 14.60
CA SER A 404 19.25 7.42 15.27
C SER A 404 20.73 7.17 14.97
N LYS A 405 21.24 7.71 13.84
CA LYS A 405 22.65 7.58 13.40
C LYS A 405 23.14 6.13 13.35
N ARG A 406 22.26 5.20 12.95
CA ARG A 406 22.61 3.78 12.81
C ARG A 406 23.34 3.52 11.49
N GLU A 407 24.19 2.48 11.50
CA GLU A 407 24.96 2.05 10.31
C GLU A 407 24.07 1.36 9.26
N ILE A 408 22.93 0.79 9.69
CA ILE A 408 21.99 0.06 8.83
C ILE A 408 20.58 0.60 9.09
N LEU A 409 19.95 1.14 8.06
CA LEU A 409 18.56 1.56 8.11
C LEU A 409 17.71 0.63 7.24
N ILE A 410 16.62 0.13 7.81
CA ILE A 410 15.70 -0.78 7.11
C ILE A 410 14.33 -0.13 7.08
N PHE A 411 13.71 -0.09 5.89
CA PHE A 411 12.37 0.45 5.65
C PHE A 411 11.50 -0.68 5.10
N ASP A 412 10.44 -1.04 5.84
CA ASP A 412 9.52 -2.09 5.44
C ASP A 412 8.28 -1.49 4.78
N GLU A 413 8.13 -1.66 3.45
CA GLU A 413 7.06 -1.13 2.59
C GLU A 413 6.81 0.39 2.76
N PRO A 414 7.84 1.24 2.65
CA PRO A 414 7.74 2.66 3.04
C PRO A 414 6.87 3.50 2.10
N THR A 415 6.56 3.04 0.89
CA THR A 415 5.77 3.78 -0.11
C THR A 415 4.42 3.14 -0.40
N SER A 416 3.97 2.21 0.45
CA SER A 416 2.66 1.60 0.28
C SER A 416 1.54 2.62 0.40
N GLY A 417 0.67 2.73 -0.62
CA GLY A 417 -0.42 3.70 -0.67
C GLY A 417 0.01 5.15 -0.90
N LEU A 418 1.27 5.41 -1.25
CA LEU A 418 1.73 6.76 -1.58
C LEU A 418 1.52 7.09 -3.07
N ASP A 419 1.17 8.35 -3.34
CA ASP A 419 1.23 8.93 -4.67
C ASP A 419 2.69 9.08 -5.16
N ARG A 420 2.85 9.57 -6.39
CA ARG A 420 4.17 9.73 -6.99
C ARG A 420 5.04 10.76 -6.25
N ASP A 421 4.46 11.89 -5.88
CA ASP A 421 5.22 12.98 -5.28
C ASP A 421 5.77 12.55 -3.91
N ASN A 422 4.95 11.93 -3.07
CA ASN A 422 5.38 11.40 -1.78
C ASN A 422 6.39 10.24 -1.92
N MET A 423 6.28 9.41 -2.96
CA MET A 423 7.27 8.37 -3.25
C MET A 423 8.61 8.99 -3.66
N LEU A 424 8.60 10.03 -4.52
CA LEU A 424 9.82 10.74 -4.91
C LEU A 424 10.45 11.48 -3.72
N GLU A 425 9.64 12.12 -2.87
CA GLU A 425 10.12 12.73 -1.62
C GLU A 425 10.85 11.71 -0.74
N PHE A 426 10.29 10.50 -0.59
CA PHE A 426 10.97 9.41 0.12
C PHE A 426 12.26 8.98 -0.59
N SER A 427 12.24 8.88 -1.92
CA SER A 427 13.41 8.54 -2.72
C SER A 427 14.55 9.53 -2.53
N ASP A 428 14.24 10.82 -2.64
CA ASP A 428 15.22 11.91 -2.47
C ASP A 428 15.78 11.91 -1.05
N PHE A 429 14.91 11.68 -0.07
CA PHE A 429 15.34 11.50 1.30
C PHE A 429 16.36 10.36 1.47
N VAL A 430 16.09 9.17 0.89
CA VAL A 430 17.02 8.01 0.97
C VAL A 430 18.34 8.33 0.27
N LYS A 431 18.33 9.07 -0.84
CA LYS A 431 19.53 9.49 -1.58
C LYS A 431 20.38 10.50 -0.80
N GLU A 432 19.76 11.38 -0.01
CA GLU A 432 20.45 12.37 0.83
C GLU A 432 21.09 11.77 2.10
N LEU A 433 20.72 10.55 2.48
CA LEU A 433 21.39 9.86 3.58
C LEU A 433 22.86 9.64 3.26
N SER A 434 23.70 9.74 4.31
CA SER A 434 25.14 9.53 4.19
C SER A 434 25.47 8.25 3.42
N ASP A 435 26.49 8.32 2.56
CA ASP A 435 26.99 7.17 1.81
C ASP A 435 27.58 6.08 2.73
N ASP A 436 27.90 6.40 3.98
CA ASP A 436 28.38 5.42 4.97
C ASP A 436 27.27 4.55 5.56
N VAL A 437 25.99 4.86 5.27
CA VAL A 437 24.83 4.12 5.78
C VAL A 437 24.39 3.08 4.75
N THR A 438 24.22 1.85 5.20
CA THR A 438 23.60 0.79 4.41
C THR A 438 22.08 0.91 4.53
N LYS A 439 21.39 1.10 3.41
CA LYS A 439 19.94 1.30 3.36
C LYS A 439 19.29 0.05 2.77
N ILE A 440 18.31 -0.50 3.46
CA ILE A 440 17.59 -1.70 3.01
C ILE A 440 16.11 -1.35 2.90
N ILE A 441 15.53 -1.54 1.73
CA ILE A 441 14.13 -1.24 1.45
C ILE A 441 13.42 -2.52 1.05
N VAL A 442 12.52 -2.98 1.92
CA VAL A 442 11.59 -4.06 1.56
C VAL A 442 10.45 -3.43 0.78
N THR A 443 10.23 -3.85 -0.46
CA THR A 443 9.18 -3.21 -1.27
C THR A 443 8.70 -4.05 -2.45
N HIS A 444 7.45 -3.79 -2.85
CA HIS A 444 6.82 -4.26 -4.08
C HIS A 444 6.69 -3.13 -5.13
N ASP A 445 7.38 -2.03 -4.92
CA ASP A 445 7.28 -0.82 -5.71
C ASP A 445 8.43 -0.74 -6.72
N TYR A 446 8.13 -1.09 -7.98
CA TYR A 446 9.10 -1.08 -9.08
C TYR A 446 9.71 0.29 -9.33
N GLU A 447 8.89 1.37 -9.28
CA GLU A 447 9.36 2.74 -9.50
C GLU A 447 10.33 3.16 -8.41
N LEU A 448 10.00 2.87 -7.14
CA LEU A 448 10.89 3.16 -6.01
C LEU A 448 12.24 2.44 -6.15
N ILE A 449 12.22 1.17 -6.55
CA ILE A 449 13.46 0.40 -6.72
C ILE A 449 14.37 1.05 -7.76
N LEU A 450 13.81 1.42 -8.92
CA LEU A 450 14.59 2.07 -9.98
C LEU A 450 15.10 3.47 -9.58
N GLU A 451 14.34 4.18 -8.76
CA GLU A 451 14.72 5.53 -8.32
C GLU A 451 15.80 5.53 -7.24
N THR A 452 15.82 4.51 -6.35
CA THR A 452 16.62 4.57 -5.12
C THR A 452 17.65 3.48 -4.95
N CYS A 453 17.44 2.30 -5.55
CA CYS A 453 18.23 1.12 -5.18
C CYS A 453 19.39 0.85 -6.14
N ASP A 454 20.46 0.29 -5.59
CA ASP A 454 21.65 -0.13 -6.33
C ASP A 454 21.73 -1.66 -6.47
N TYR A 455 21.13 -2.38 -5.51
CA TYR A 455 21.24 -3.82 -5.38
C TYR A 455 19.89 -4.44 -5.04
N VAL A 456 19.63 -5.63 -5.54
CA VAL A 456 18.38 -6.36 -5.30
C VAL A 456 18.68 -7.71 -4.66
N ILE A 457 17.89 -8.07 -3.65
CA ILE A 457 17.83 -9.40 -3.06
C ILE A 457 16.42 -9.94 -3.31
N HIS A 458 16.32 -11.02 -4.06
CA HIS A 458 15.05 -11.71 -4.31
C HIS A 458 14.87 -12.86 -3.31
N LEU A 459 13.86 -12.71 -2.44
CA LEU A 459 13.48 -13.70 -1.45
C LEU A 459 12.26 -14.51 -1.92
N GLU A 460 12.39 -15.83 -1.97
CA GLU A 460 11.31 -16.76 -2.33
C GLU A 460 11.28 -17.92 -1.34
N ASP A 461 10.11 -18.20 -0.76
CA ASP A 461 9.90 -19.28 0.22
C ASP A 461 10.96 -19.35 1.33
N GLY A 462 11.30 -18.19 1.88
CA GLY A 462 12.29 -18.07 2.96
C GLY A 462 13.74 -18.26 2.54
N LYS A 463 14.04 -18.33 1.24
CA LYS A 463 15.40 -18.52 0.69
C LYS A 463 15.75 -17.35 -0.23
N ILE A 464 17.06 -17.08 -0.35
CA ILE A 464 17.55 -16.17 -1.39
C ILE A 464 17.52 -16.91 -2.72
N LYS A 465 16.66 -16.45 -3.65
CA LYS A 465 16.57 -16.97 -5.01
C LYS A 465 17.65 -16.39 -5.90
N ASP A 466 17.82 -15.09 -5.84
CA ASP A 466 18.83 -14.35 -6.62
C ASP A 466 19.25 -13.07 -5.87
N SER A 467 20.41 -12.54 -6.22
CA SER A 467 20.87 -11.24 -5.74
C SER A 467 21.82 -10.62 -6.74
N TYR A 468 21.61 -9.34 -7.09
CA TYR A 468 22.32 -8.68 -8.18
C TYR A 468 22.33 -7.16 -8.06
N PHE A 469 23.34 -6.52 -8.67
CA PHE A 469 23.37 -5.06 -8.85
C PHE A 469 22.45 -4.65 -10.00
N LEU A 470 21.82 -3.46 -9.86
CA LEU A 470 20.97 -2.83 -10.89
C LEU A 470 21.81 -2.16 -11.98
N ASN A 471 22.59 -2.97 -12.70
CA ASN A 471 23.18 -2.63 -13.98
C ASN A 471 22.22 -3.07 -15.11
N ASP A 472 22.61 -2.92 -16.39
CA ASP A 472 21.76 -3.26 -17.54
C ASP A 472 21.13 -4.67 -17.41
N LYS A 473 21.94 -5.69 -17.04
CA LYS A 473 21.46 -7.07 -16.83
C LYS A 473 20.57 -7.20 -15.59
N GLY A 474 20.87 -6.45 -14.55
CA GLY A 474 20.07 -6.45 -13.31
C GLY A 474 18.72 -5.77 -13.53
N ASN A 475 18.69 -4.70 -14.31
CA ASN A 475 17.46 -4.03 -14.69
C ASN A 475 16.55 -4.95 -15.54
N GLU A 476 17.12 -5.73 -16.47
CA GLU A 476 16.37 -6.76 -17.21
C GLU A 476 15.76 -7.80 -16.27
N LYS A 477 16.57 -8.36 -15.33
CA LYS A 477 16.06 -9.32 -14.33
C LYS A 477 14.94 -8.74 -13.46
N LEU A 478 15.09 -7.48 -13.03
CA LEU A 478 14.08 -6.81 -12.23
C LEU A 478 12.80 -6.61 -13.05
N LYS A 479 12.93 -6.18 -14.30
CA LYS A 479 11.81 -6.02 -15.22
C LYS A 479 11.09 -7.36 -15.46
N ASP A 480 11.81 -8.43 -15.72
CA ASP A 480 11.26 -9.77 -15.87
C ASP A 480 10.50 -10.18 -14.61
N TYR A 481 11.08 -9.98 -13.42
CA TYR A 481 10.38 -10.29 -12.17
C TYR A 481 9.03 -9.58 -12.06
N PHE A 482 8.93 -8.30 -12.44
CA PHE A 482 7.67 -7.55 -12.35
C PHE A 482 6.74 -7.76 -13.55
N CYS A 483 7.27 -8.06 -14.74
CA CYS A 483 6.52 -8.20 -15.99
C CYS A 483 6.13 -9.65 -16.32
N ASP A 484 6.84 -10.69 -15.78
CA ASP A 484 6.67 -12.13 -16.08
C ASP A 484 5.26 -12.69 -15.88
N ASN A 485 4.26 -11.83 -15.67
CA ASN A 485 2.85 -12.19 -15.54
C ASN A 485 1.91 -11.23 -16.29
N GLN A 486 2.39 -10.51 -17.30
CA GLN A 486 1.52 -9.72 -18.19
C GLN A 486 0.95 -10.55 -19.39
N ILE A 487 0.96 -11.89 -19.31
CA ILE A 487 0.31 -12.78 -20.29
C ILE A 487 -0.96 -13.36 -19.71
#